data_f5992839911ac7a06b5ce3394ba3139c
#
_entry.id   f5992839911ac7a06b5ce3394ba3139c
#
_cell.length_a   1.000
_cell.length_b   1.000
_cell.length_c   1.000
_cell.angle_alpha   90.00
_cell.angle_beta   90.00
_cell.angle_gamma   90.00
#
_symmetry.space_group_name_H-M   'P 1'
#
loop_
_entity.id
_entity.type
_entity.pdbx_description
1 polymer ?
#
loop_
_entity_poly.entity_id
_entity_poly.type
_entity_poly.pdbx_seq_one_letter_code
_entity_poly.pdbx_strand_id
1 'polypeptide(L)'
;MIRATRTQWIKFAVVLALYLIFLVWLRSWLGLVVVPFIFDAYITKKIPWTWWRESKNRHVVTVMGWVDAIVFALVAVYFVNLYFFQNYVIPSSSLEKSLLTGDYLFVSKMSYGPRVPQTPLHMPLAQHTLPFFNCKSYLEHPQWDYKRVKGLGDVQLNDIVVFNFPAGDTVATGVPNDDIYRLSYGAGKELAKPMDLASMTPEQQRVVYDYYYQLGREYLKENPQNFGEIISRPVDRRENYVKRCVGLPGQTLEIKDRIIYLDGKANKEPDNVQYRYLVKTKRPIPDDLAHELGISKEDMMMYYTDASVYNMPLTEKAKAGLLARKDIVVSIENTPADDAGGLYPLNMYKNWTTDNYGPVWIPKKGETVKLTIENLPVYERPIHVYEGNELAVKDGKIYINGKETDEYTFKMDYYWMMGDNRHNSADSRFWGFVPEDHVVGKPIFIWLSLDNDRGWLDGKIRWNRLFTFVDNIK
;
A
#
# COMPACT_ATOMS: atom_id res chain seq x y z
N MET A 1 36.53 41.44 -10.55
CA MET A 1 35.88 40.45 -9.65
C MET A 1 35.06 41.23 -8.64
N ILE A 2 33.74 41.06 -8.68
CA ILE A 2 32.83 41.65 -7.68
C ILE A 2 33.10 40.94 -6.35
N ARG A 3 33.62 41.65 -5.33
CA ARG A 3 33.83 41.06 -4.01
C ARG A 3 32.45 40.76 -3.40
N ALA A 4 32.20 39.50 -3.03
CA ALA A 4 30.97 39.12 -2.37
C ALA A 4 30.78 39.89 -1.05
N THR A 5 29.59 40.39 -0.83
CA THR A 5 29.24 41.15 0.39
C THR A 5 29.13 40.22 1.62
N ARG A 6 29.28 40.81 2.83
CA ARG A 6 29.12 40.05 4.08
C ARG A 6 27.78 39.30 4.14
N THR A 7 26.72 39.92 3.66
CA THR A 7 25.37 39.31 3.60
C THR A 7 25.33 38.08 2.66
N GLN A 8 26.04 38.11 1.53
CA GLN A 8 26.13 36.97 0.62
C GLN A 8 26.87 35.78 1.25
N TRP A 9 27.98 36.05 1.95
CA TRP A 9 28.70 35.02 2.72
C TRP A 9 27.85 34.40 3.83
N ILE A 10 27.07 35.20 4.56
CA ILE A 10 26.16 34.69 5.59
C ILE A 10 25.08 33.79 4.96
N LYS A 11 24.43 34.25 3.87
CA LYS A 11 23.43 33.44 3.15
C LYS A 11 24.01 32.14 2.63
N PHE A 12 25.20 32.18 2.03
CA PHE A 12 25.91 31.00 1.58
C PHE A 12 26.19 30.04 2.72
N ALA A 13 26.75 30.51 3.84
CA ALA A 13 27.05 29.67 4.99
C ALA A 13 25.81 28.98 5.57
N VAL A 14 24.69 29.71 5.70
CA VAL A 14 23.43 29.17 6.19
C VAL A 14 22.90 28.08 5.25
N VAL A 15 22.81 28.38 3.94
CA VAL A 15 22.32 27.41 2.95
C VAL A 15 23.22 26.19 2.87
N LEU A 16 24.54 26.39 2.87
CA LEU A 16 25.51 25.30 2.86
C LEU A 16 25.38 24.43 4.11
N ALA A 17 25.24 25.03 5.30
CA ALA A 17 25.10 24.28 6.55
C ALA A 17 23.81 23.44 6.53
N LEU A 18 22.68 24.01 6.14
CA LEU A 18 21.41 23.29 6.02
C LEU A 18 21.52 22.16 4.99
N TYR A 19 22.17 22.41 3.86
CA TYR A 19 22.37 21.40 2.82
C TYR A 19 23.28 20.25 3.31
N LEU A 20 24.38 20.57 4.00
CA LEU A 20 25.26 19.54 4.56
C LEU A 20 24.57 18.70 5.65
N ILE A 21 23.75 19.32 6.52
CA ILE A 21 22.93 18.59 7.48
C ILE A 21 21.98 17.64 6.77
N PHE A 22 21.33 18.09 5.69
CA PHE A 22 20.48 17.25 4.87
C PHE A 22 21.24 16.08 4.23
N LEU A 23 22.46 16.30 3.68
CA LEU A 23 23.27 15.22 3.12
C LEU A 23 23.74 14.21 4.17
N VAL A 24 24.11 14.67 5.36
CA VAL A 24 24.46 13.79 6.49
C VAL A 24 23.26 12.92 6.89
N TRP A 25 22.07 13.53 6.99
CA TRP A 25 20.84 12.80 7.28
C TRP A 25 20.53 11.75 6.20
N LEU A 26 20.68 12.10 4.91
CA LEU A 26 20.53 11.15 3.79
C LEU A 26 21.65 10.12 3.71
N ARG A 27 22.78 10.33 4.40
CA ARG A 27 24.03 9.55 4.25
C ARG A 27 24.44 9.42 2.78
N SER A 28 24.38 10.53 2.05
CA SER A 28 24.68 10.59 0.60
C SER A 28 25.83 11.55 0.32
N TRP A 29 26.97 11.02 -0.11
CA TRP A 29 28.13 11.82 -0.53
C TRP A 29 27.97 12.37 -1.95
N LEU A 30 27.14 11.72 -2.78
CA LEU A 30 26.92 12.15 -4.17
C LEU A 30 26.34 13.57 -4.24
N GLY A 31 25.56 13.98 -3.25
CA GLY A 31 25.02 15.32 -3.15
C GLY A 31 26.06 16.43 -3.04
N LEU A 32 27.29 16.13 -2.67
CA LEU A 32 28.37 17.14 -2.62
C LEU A 32 28.64 17.79 -3.97
N VAL A 33 28.27 17.16 -5.08
CA VAL A 33 28.35 17.72 -6.44
C VAL A 33 27.55 19.03 -6.59
N VAL A 34 26.55 19.25 -5.74
CA VAL A 34 25.73 20.48 -5.76
C VAL A 34 26.41 21.66 -5.05
N VAL A 35 27.37 21.41 -4.15
CA VAL A 35 28.04 22.46 -3.37
C VAL A 35 28.74 23.52 -4.25
N PRO A 36 29.46 23.19 -5.34
CA PRO A 36 30.01 24.19 -6.26
C PRO A 36 28.95 25.10 -6.88
N PHE A 37 27.76 24.57 -7.17
CA PHE A 37 26.66 25.37 -7.74
C PHE A 37 26.05 26.32 -6.69
N ILE A 38 25.92 25.87 -5.43
CA ILE A 38 25.51 26.73 -4.30
C ILE A 38 26.54 27.85 -4.13
N PHE A 39 27.84 27.51 -4.19
CA PHE A 39 28.93 28.50 -4.08
C PHE A 39 28.86 29.52 -5.23
N ASP A 40 28.65 29.05 -6.46
CA ASP A 40 28.51 29.95 -7.60
C ASP A 40 27.30 30.88 -7.48
N ALA A 41 26.15 30.35 -7.10
CA ALA A 41 24.90 31.12 -6.99
C ALA A 41 25.00 32.29 -5.99
N TYR A 42 25.73 32.09 -4.87
CA TYR A 42 25.85 33.11 -3.82
C TYR A 42 27.12 33.96 -3.92
N ILE A 43 28.26 33.37 -4.33
CA ILE A 43 29.58 33.99 -4.19
C ILE A 43 30.17 34.35 -5.53
N THR A 44 30.42 33.39 -6.44
CA THR A 44 31.16 33.64 -7.67
C THR A 44 30.35 34.25 -8.78
N LYS A 45 29.05 33.89 -8.86
CA LYS A 45 28.09 34.39 -9.87
C LYS A 45 28.62 34.30 -11.30
N LYS A 46 29.45 33.26 -11.60
CA LYS A 46 29.99 33.02 -12.92
C LYS A 46 28.93 32.51 -13.89
N ILE A 47 28.01 31.70 -13.41
CA ILE A 47 26.87 31.19 -14.17
C ILE A 47 25.78 32.27 -14.14
N PRO A 48 25.32 32.76 -15.28
CA PRO A 48 24.29 33.81 -15.32
C PRO A 48 22.88 33.20 -15.12
N TRP A 49 22.59 32.69 -13.90
CA TRP A 49 21.34 32.02 -13.55
C TRP A 49 20.08 32.82 -13.88
N THR A 50 20.22 34.17 -13.90
CA THR A 50 19.09 35.10 -14.09
C THR A 50 19.30 36.02 -15.29
N TRP A 51 20.06 35.59 -16.33
CA TRP A 51 20.39 36.37 -17.52
C TRP A 51 19.17 37.02 -18.20
N TRP A 52 18.04 36.33 -18.14
CA TRP A 52 16.78 36.79 -18.74
C TRP A 52 16.20 38.03 -18.07
N ARG A 53 16.52 38.31 -16.80
CA ARG A 53 16.04 39.49 -16.05
C ARG A 53 16.61 40.82 -16.61
N GLU A 54 17.76 40.75 -17.25
CA GLU A 54 18.45 41.89 -17.86
C GLU A 54 18.09 42.05 -19.34
N SER A 55 17.22 41.24 -19.91
CA SER A 55 16.81 41.26 -21.31
C SER A 55 15.95 42.54 -21.58
N LYS A 56 16.27 43.23 -22.69
CA LYS A 56 15.47 44.33 -23.17
C LYS A 56 14.10 43.93 -23.72
N ASN A 57 13.92 42.65 -24.03
CA ASN A 57 12.65 42.13 -24.54
C ASN A 57 11.71 41.73 -23.38
N ARG A 58 10.63 42.50 -23.19
CA ARG A 58 9.66 42.25 -22.11
C ARG A 58 9.02 40.86 -22.16
N HIS A 59 8.81 40.31 -23.36
CA HIS A 59 8.27 38.95 -23.52
C HIS A 59 9.24 37.87 -22.97
N VAL A 60 10.53 38.06 -23.22
CA VAL A 60 11.57 37.12 -22.65
C VAL A 60 11.54 37.19 -21.13
N VAL A 61 11.50 38.39 -20.54
CA VAL A 61 11.42 38.56 -19.09
C VAL A 61 10.20 37.87 -18.48
N THR A 62 9.03 38.06 -19.12
CA THR A 62 7.78 37.49 -18.63
C THR A 62 7.77 35.94 -18.77
N VAL A 63 8.07 35.42 -19.95
CA VAL A 63 8.06 33.97 -20.21
C VAL A 63 9.09 33.23 -19.34
N MET A 64 10.32 33.75 -19.31
CA MET A 64 11.36 33.13 -18.47
C MET A 64 11.10 33.26 -16.98
N GLY A 65 10.37 34.31 -16.54
CA GLY A 65 9.88 34.43 -15.17
C GLY A 65 8.91 33.32 -14.80
N TRP A 66 7.99 32.98 -15.70
CA TRP A 66 7.10 31.83 -15.51
C TRP A 66 7.86 30.49 -15.52
N VAL A 67 8.81 30.32 -16.45
CA VAL A 67 9.65 29.12 -16.52
C VAL A 67 10.42 28.93 -15.22
N ASP A 68 11.09 29.97 -14.71
CA ASP A 68 11.85 29.96 -13.45
C ASP A 68 10.95 29.54 -12.26
N ALA A 69 9.75 30.16 -12.16
CA ALA A 69 8.79 29.84 -11.12
C ALA A 69 8.30 28.37 -11.19
N ILE A 70 7.99 27.87 -12.39
CA ILE A 70 7.54 26.50 -12.61
C ILE A 70 8.66 25.51 -12.27
N VAL A 71 9.87 25.74 -12.75
CA VAL A 71 11.05 24.86 -12.47
C VAL A 71 11.31 24.83 -10.97
N PHE A 72 11.33 25.99 -10.31
CA PHE A 72 11.48 26.07 -8.86
C PHE A 72 10.40 25.27 -8.12
N ALA A 73 9.13 25.46 -8.49
CA ALA A 73 8.00 24.78 -7.89
C ALA A 73 8.09 23.25 -8.07
N LEU A 74 8.41 22.78 -9.29
CA LEU A 74 8.57 21.35 -9.57
C LEU A 74 9.71 20.71 -8.76
N VAL A 75 10.86 21.40 -8.69
CA VAL A 75 12.01 20.93 -7.89
C VAL A 75 11.66 20.90 -6.40
N ALA A 76 11.06 21.96 -5.88
CA ALA A 76 10.65 22.03 -4.47
C ALA A 76 9.64 20.93 -4.12
N VAL A 77 8.58 20.77 -4.93
CA VAL A 77 7.57 19.73 -4.74
C VAL A 77 8.17 18.33 -4.86
N TYR A 78 9.11 18.12 -5.80
CA TYR A 78 9.83 16.85 -5.92
C TYR A 78 10.52 16.46 -4.61
N PHE A 79 11.31 17.34 -4.02
CA PHE A 79 12.03 17.07 -2.77
C PHE A 79 11.08 16.93 -1.57
N VAL A 80 10.03 17.76 -1.49
CA VAL A 80 9.02 17.67 -0.43
C VAL A 80 8.29 16.33 -0.50
N ASN A 81 7.82 15.94 -1.69
CA ASN A 81 7.12 14.67 -1.87
C ASN A 81 8.02 13.46 -1.66
N LEU A 82 9.29 13.59 -1.95
CA LEU A 82 10.24 12.48 -1.82
C LEU A 82 10.58 12.19 -0.35
N TYR A 83 10.85 13.23 0.45
CA TYR A 83 11.43 13.08 1.77
C TYR A 83 10.53 13.46 2.94
N PHE A 84 9.51 14.29 2.72
CA PHE A 84 8.74 14.86 3.82
C PHE A 84 7.27 14.42 3.79
N PHE A 85 6.50 14.92 2.82
CA PHE A 85 5.05 14.75 2.80
C PHE A 85 4.56 14.50 1.38
N GLN A 86 3.51 13.71 1.28
CA GLN A 86 2.82 13.49 0.01
C GLN A 86 1.32 13.40 0.22
N ASN A 87 0.54 13.95 -0.70
CA ASN A 87 -0.91 13.86 -0.66
C ASN A 87 -1.39 12.62 -1.42
N TYR A 88 -2.39 11.94 -0.83
CA TYR A 88 -3.09 10.81 -1.43
C TYR A 88 -4.59 10.98 -1.30
N VAL A 89 -5.34 10.38 -2.21
CA VAL A 89 -6.81 10.29 -2.12
C VAL A 89 -7.20 8.84 -1.87
N ILE A 90 -8.23 8.63 -1.05
CA ILE A 90 -8.80 7.30 -0.80
C ILE A 90 -9.75 6.97 -1.94
N PRO A 91 -9.45 5.95 -2.77
CA PRO A 91 -10.26 5.60 -3.93
C PRO A 91 -11.30 4.51 -3.64
N SER A 92 -11.20 3.79 -2.52
CA SER A 92 -12.01 2.59 -2.22
C SER A 92 -12.49 2.54 -0.78
N SER A 93 -13.53 1.75 -0.54
CA SER A 93 -14.19 1.59 0.77
C SER A 93 -13.50 0.58 1.71
N SER A 94 -12.28 0.11 1.41
CA SER A 94 -11.61 -0.92 2.21
C SER A 94 -11.25 -0.50 3.64
N LEU A 95 -11.17 0.82 3.92
CA LEU A 95 -11.02 1.43 5.24
C LEU A 95 -12.27 2.24 5.65
N GLU A 96 -13.43 1.90 5.07
CA GLU A 96 -14.68 2.60 5.32
C GLU A 96 -14.96 2.73 6.83
N LYS A 97 -15.58 3.83 7.24
CA LYS A 97 -15.76 4.36 8.60
C LYS A 97 -14.49 4.95 9.21
N SER A 98 -13.30 4.43 8.96
CA SER A 98 -12.05 5.08 9.36
C SER A 98 -11.63 6.15 8.35
N LEU A 99 -11.42 5.75 7.09
CA LEU A 99 -11.14 6.65 5.98
C LEU A 99 -12.18 6.42 4.88
N LEU A 100 -12.86 7.48 4.49
CA LEU A 100 -13.93 7.42 3.49
C LEU A 100 -13.38 7.60 2.07
N THR A 101 -14.03 6.98 1.10
CA THR A 101 -13.77 7.29 -0.31
C THR A 101 -13.93 8.79 -0.56
N GLY A 102 -12.92 9.40 -1.19
CA GLY A 102 -12.86 10.85 -1.39
C GLY A 102 -12.20 11.64 -0.27
N ASP A 103 -11.64 10.99 0.76
CA ASP A 103 -10.74 11.63 1.73
C ASP A 103 -9.37 11.90 1.10
N TYR A 104 -8.88 13.11 1.21
CA TYR A 104 -7.54 13.54 0.80
C TYR A 104 -6.65 13.57 2.02
N LEU A 105 -5.64 12.72 2.02
CA LEU A 105 -4.74 12.49 3.15
C LEU A 105 -3.44 13.25 2.98
N PHE A 106 -3.00 13.86 4.06
CA PHE A 106 -1.64 14.37 4.20
C PHE A 106 -0.78 13.30 4.86
N VAL A 107 0.13 12.70 4.08
CA VAL A 107 0.93 11.55 4.51
C VAL A 107 2.36 11.97 4.81
N SER A 108 2.81 11.72 6.02
CA SER A 108 4.18 11.96 6.48
C SER A 108 5.08 10.77 6.18
N LYS A 109 6.13 11.00 5.43
CA LYS A 109 7.22 10.04 5.23
C LYS A 109 8.23 10.08 6.38
N MET A 110 8.31 11.21 7.06
CA MET A 110 9.17 11.40 8.22
C MET A 110 8.79 10.50 9.40
N SER A 111 7.52 10.13 9.53
CA SER A 111 7.03 9.30 10.63
C SER A 111 7.80 7.97 10.74
N TYR A 112 7.99 7.28 9.62
CA TYR A 112 8.71 5.99 9.56
C TYR A 112 10.09 6.10 8.91
N GLY A 113 10.47 7.32 8.50
CA GLY A 113 11.68 7.59 7.73
C GLY A 113 11.48 7.44 6.21
N PRO A 114 11.85 8.47 5.44
CA PRO A 114 11.70 8.42 4.00
C PRO A 114 12.64 7.40 3.36
N ARG A 115 12.17 6.77 2.29
CA ARG A 115 13.02 5.92 1.45
C ARG A 115 13.82 6.79 0.48
N VAL A 116 15.09 6.47 0.31
CA VAL A 116 15.86 6.95 -0.85
C VAL A 116 15.22 6.32 -2.10
N PRO A 117 14.92 7.09 -3.16
CA PRO A 117 14.25 6.54 -4.32
C PRO A 117 15.09 5.45 -4.98
N GLN A 118 14.48 4.30 -5.25
CA GLN A 118 15.14 3.25 -6.02
C GLN A 118 15.28 3.66 -7.50
N THR A 119 14.32 4.45 -8.01
CA THR A 119 14.38 5.05 -9.35
C THR A 119 14.59 6.56 -9.24
N PRO A 120 15.83 7.06 -9.11
CA PRO A 120 16.11 8.46 -8.84
C PRO A 120 15.73 9.41 -9.97
N LEU A 121 15.72 8.91 -11.21
CA LEU A 121 15.37 9.71 -12.38
C LEU A 121 13.91 9.46 -12.78
N HIS A 122 13.02 10.29 -12.25
CA HIS A 122 11.59 10.23 -12.56
C HIS A 122 10.95 11.62 -12.61
N MET A 123 9.83 11.70 -13.31
CA MET A 123 9.04 12.92 -13.39
C MET A 123 8.32 13.19 -12.06
N PRO A 124 8.38 14.41 -11.54
CA PRO A 124 7.57 14.81 -10.39
C PRO A 124 6.07 14.58 -10.65
N LEU A 125 5.32 14.27 -9.59
CA LEU A 125 3.86 14.13 -9.60
C LEU A 125 3.30 12.96 -10.44
N ALA A 126 4.16 12.14 -11.05
CA ALA A 126 3.74 10.96 -11.79
C ALA A 126 4.27 9.67 -11.11
N GLN A 127 3.36 8.72 -10.81
CA GLN A 127 3.75 7.48 -10.10
C GLN A 127 4.52 6.53 -11.03
N HIS A 128 3.93 6.10 -12.15
CA HIS A 128 4.54 5.13 -13.05
C HIS A 128 4.34 5.47 -14.54
N THR A 129 3.26 6.17 -14.91
CA THR A 129 2.90 6.49 -16.30
C THR A 129 2.64 7.98 -16.43
N LEU A 130 3.17 8.62 -17.47
CA LEU A 130 2.89 10.01 -17.76
C LEU A 130 1.48 10.16 -18.33
N PRO A 131 0.67 11.08 -17.78
CA PRO A 131 -0.62 11.40 -18.38
C PRO A 131 -0.41 11.91 -19.81
N PHE A 132 -1.36 11.65 -20.71
CA PHE A 132 -1.39 12.00 -22.13
C PHE A 132 -0.41 11.22 -23.03
N PHE A 133 0.81 10.87 -22.57
CA PHE A 133 1.82 10.20 -23.40
C PHE A 133 1.79 8.67 -23.27
N ASN A 134 1.15 8.16 -22.23
CA ASN A 134 1.06 6.73 -21.90
C ASN A 134 2.42 5.99 -21.92
N CYS A 135 3.49 6.70 -21.54
CA CYS A 135 4.84 6.15 -21.41
C CYS A 135 5.31 6.19 -19.94
N LYS A 136 6.37 5.45 -19.63
CA LYS A 136 6.94 5.40 -18.28
C LYS A 136 7.34 6.81 -17.81
N SER A 137 7.00 7.15 -16.57
CA SER A 137 7.37 8.42 -15.93
C SER A 137 8.77 8.40 -15.30
N TYR A 138 9.51 7.31 -15.43
CA TYR A 138 10.82 7.09 -14.83
C TYR A 138 11.76 6.36 -15.78
N LEU A 139 13.06 6.54 -15.55
CA LEU A 139 14.11 5.74 -16.20
C LEU A 139 14.38 4.50 -15.35
N GLU A 140 14.53 3.35 -15.99
CA GLU A 140 14.83 2.08 -15.31
C GLU A 140 16.26 2.03 -14.74
N HIS A 141 17.15 2.82 -15.32
CA HIS A 141 18.54 2.95 -14.88
C HIS A 141 18.93 4.42 -14.69
N PRO A 142 19.71 4.76 -13.62
CA PRO A 142 20.18 3.86 -12.56
C PRO A 142 19.06 3.43 -11.62
N GLN A 143 19.14 2.21 -11.11
CA GLN A 143 18.30 1.71 -10.04
C GLN A 143 19.19 1.47 -8.80
N TRP A 144 18.74 1.99 -7.65
CA TRP A 144 19.49 1.90 -6.40
C TRP A 144 18.88 0.85 -5.46
N ASP A 145 19.73 0.25 -4.62
CA ASP A 145 19.30 -0.65 -3.57
C ASP A 145 18.42 0.08 -2.55
N TYR A 146 17.54 -0.69 -1.90
CA TYR A 146 16.70 -0.17 -0.84
C TYR A 146 17.52 0.47 0.28
N LYS A 147 17.16 1.69 0.63
CA LYS A 147 17.72 2.43 1.76
C LYS A 147 16.64 3.31 2.37
N ARG A 148 16.49 3.21 3.69
CA ARG A 148 15.61 4.08 4.47
C ARG A 148 16.42 5.00 5.35
N VAL A 149 16.04 6.27 5.37
CA VAL A 149 16.62 7.27 6.29
C VAL A 149 15.91 7.16 7.64
N LYS A 150 16.60 7.44 8.73
CA LYS A 150 16.01 7.38 10.06
C LYS A 150 14.82 8.33 10.16
N GLY A 151 13.67 7.80 10.58
CA GLY A 151 12.43 8.52 10.85
C GLY A 151 12.29 8.97 12.30
N LEU A 152 11.09 9.42 12.61
CA LEU A 152 10.70 9.83 13.96
C LEU A 152 10.30 8.63 14.85
N GLY A 153 9.91 7.51 14.23
CA GLY A 153 9.52 6.27 14.90
C GLY A 153 9.36 5.13 13.93
N ASP A 154 8.85 4.01 14.41
CA ASP A 154 8.57 2.81 13.66
C ASP A 154 7.06 2.59 13.51
N VAL A 155 6.64 1.73 12.57
CA VAL A 155 5.26 1.32 12.42
C VAL A 155 4.76 0.66 13.70
N GLN A 156 3.64 1.15 14.22
CA GLN A 156 3.02 0.64 15.44
C GLN A 156 1.78 -0.21 15.11
N LEU A 157 1.42 -1.06 16.05
CA LEU A 157 0.18 -1.84 15.95
C LEU A 157 -1.03 -0.90 15.87
N ASN A 158 -1.92 -1.21 14.96
CA ASN A 158 -3.12 -0.44 14.60
C ASN A 158 -2.86 0.91 13.88
N ASP A 159 -1.62 1.26 13.54
CA ASP A 159 -1.36 2.38 12.63
C ASP A 159 -2.02 2.16 11.26
N ILE A 160 -2.60 3.20 10.70
CA ILE A 160 -2.96 3.22 9.27
C ILE A 160 -1.68 3.57 8.49
N VAL A 161 -1.32 2.73 7.52
CA VAL A 161 -0.04 2.80 6.81
C VAL A 161 -0.28 2.91 5.31
N VAL A 162 0.41 3.86 4.66
CA VAL A 162 0.52 3.91 3.20
C VAL A 162 1.75 3.12 2.77
N PHE A 163 1.57 2.22 1.81
CA PHE A 163 2.65 1.37 1.29
C PHE A 163 2.45 1.08 -0.20
N ASN A 164 3.51 0.69 -0.88
CA ASN A 164 3.41 0.21 -2.26
C ASN A 164 2.89 -1.23 -2.27
N PHE A 165 2.02 -1.54 -3.21
CA PHE A 165 1.40 -2.85 -3.34
C PHE A 165 2.46 -3.97 -3.45
N PRO A 166 2.41 -5.01 -2.60
CA PRO A 166 3.37 -6.11 -2.61
C PRO A 166 3.02 -7.12 -3.73
N ALA A 167 3.02 -6.63 -4.98
CA ALA A 167 2.62 -7.39 -6.16
C ALA A 167 3.49 -8.60 -6.48
N GLY A 168 4.60 -8.79 -5.76
CA GLY A 168 5.55 -9.84 -6.06
C GLY A 168 6.57 -9.41 -7.14
N ASP A 169 6.86 -10.29 -8.11
CA ASP A 169 7.88 -10.07 -9.15
C ASP A 169 7.40 -9.20 -10.32
N THR A 170 6.14 -9.31 -10.67
CA THR A 170 5.55 -8.64 -11.85
C THR A 170 4.13 -8.17 -11.58
N VAL A 171 3.63 -7.34 -12.50
CA VAL A 171 2.23 -6.86 -12.54
C VAL A 171 1.66 -7.01 -13.94
N ALA A 172 0.36 -7.30 -14.04
CA ALA A 172 -0.39 -7.25 -15.28
C ALA A 172 -0.93 -5.82 -15.47
N THR A 173 -0.49 -5.11 -16.50
CA THR A 173 -0.75 -3.66 -16.65
C THR A 173 -2.21 -3.30 -16.88
N GLY A 174 -3.01 -4.24 -17.39
CA GLY A 174 -4.46 -4.07 -17.55
C GLY A 174 -5.26 -4.18 -16.24
N VAL A 175 -4.70 -4.87 -15.24
CA VAL A 175 -5.30 -5.09 -13.92
C VAL A 175 -4.23 -4.92 -12.81
N PRO A 176 -3.65 -3.72 -12.68
CA PRO A 176 -2.44 -3.49 -11.86
C PRO A 176 -2.68 -3.61 -10.34
N ASN A 177 -3.93 -3.68 -9.92
CA ASN A 177 -4.34 -3.82 -8.52
C ASN A 177 -4.54 -5.28 -8.10
N ASP A 178 -4.43 -6.22 -9.04
CA ASP A 178 -4.59 -7.63 -8.75
C ASP A 178 -3.25 -8.33 -8.49
N ASP A 179 -3.23 -9.25 -7.53
CA ASP A 179 -2.05 -10.09 -7.25
C ASP A 179 -1.84 -11.04 -8.42
N ILE A 180 -0.71 -10.93 -9.11
CA ILE A 180 -0.37 -11.73 -10.30
C ILE A 180 -0.34 -13.24 -10.01
N TYR A 181 0.04 -13.65 -8.80
CA TYR A 181 0.05 -15.06 -8.39
C TYR A 181 -1.37 -15.60 -8.31
N ARG A 182 -2.26 -14.82 -7.72
CA ARG A 182 -3.67 -15.17 -7.57
C ARG A 182 -4.37 -15.24 -8.93
N LEU A 183 -4.13 -14.24 -9.80
CA LEU A 183 -4.65 -14.23 -11.17
C LEU A 183 -4.18 -15.46 -11.96
N SER A 184 -2.86 -15.72 -11.94
CA SER A 184 -2.27 -16.84 -12.67
C SER A 184 -2.78 -18.19 -12.13
N TYR A 185 -2.78 -18.36 -10.80
CA TYR A 185 -3.28 -19.59 -10.18
C TYR A 185 -4.76 -19.82 -10.50
N GLY A 186 -5.60 -18.78 -10.38
CA GLY A 186 -7.04 -18.86 -10.70
C GLY A 186 -7.31 -19.25 -12.13
N ALA A 187 -6.68 -18.55 -13.08
CA ALA A 187 -6.81 -18.84 -14.52
C ALA A 187 -6.33 -20.26 -14.86
N GLY A 188 -5.19 -20.68 -14.31
CA GLY A 188 -4.67 -22.02 -14.55
C GLY A 188 -5.54 -23.12 -13.94
N LYS A 189 -6.14 -22.88 -12.78
CA LYS A 189 -7.08 -23.80 -12.15
C LYS A 189 -8.37 -23.96 -12.95
N GLU A 190 -8.86 -22.89 -13.57
CA GLU A 190 -10.04 -22.94 -14.46
C GLU A 190 -9.76 -23.67 -15.78
N LEU A 191 -8.55 -23.52 -16.32
CA LEU A 191 -8.14 -24.17 -17.59
C LEU A 191 -7.80 -25.65 -17.41
N ALA A 192 -7.30 -26.02 -16.24
CA ALA A 192 -6.88 -27.38 -15.94
C ALA A 192 -8.08 -28.28 -15.57
N LYS A 193 -7.85 -29.61 -15.63
CA LYS A 193 -8.80 -30.55 -15.04
C LYS A 193 -8.80 -30.44 -13.51
N PRO A 194 -9.97 -30.47 -12.85
CA PRO A 194 -10.05 -30.47 -11.41
C PRO A 194 -9.22 -31.59 -10.77
N MET A 195 -8.44 -31.26 -9.73
CA MET A 195 -7.65 -32.20 -8.95
C MET A 195 -8.06 -32.12 -7.49
N ASP A 196 -8.10 -33.25 -6.80
CA ASP A 196 -8.40 -33.31 -5.36
C ASP A 196 -7.14 -33.03 -4.56
N LEU A 197 -6.90 -31.75 -4.26
CA LEU A 197 -5.75 -31.30 -3.48
C LEU A 197 -5.79 -31.76 -2.01
N ALA A 198 -6.98 -32.05 -1.47
CA ALA A 198 -7.12 -32.45 -0.07
C ALA A 198 -6.52 -33.83 0.22
N SER A 199 -6.49 -34.71 -0.78
CA SER A 199 -5.91 -36.05 -0.67
C SER A 199 -4.40 -36.11 -0.93
N MET A 200 -3.77 -34.98 -1.33
CA MET A 200 -2.37 -34.91 -1.74
C MET A 200 -1.44 -34.56 -0.59
N THR A 201 -0.19 -35.06 -0.66
CA THR A 201 0.89 -34.57 0.25
C THR A 201 1.27 -33.12 -0.08
N PRO A 202 1.93 -32.39 0.85
CA PRO A 202 2.41 -31.03 0.60
C PRO A 202 3.29 -30.92 -0.65
N GLU A 203 4.14 -31.92 -0.92
CA GLU A 203 4.98 -31.94 -2.13
C GLU A 203 4.14 -32.08 -3.39
N GLN A 204 3.13 -32.94 -3.38
CA GLN A 204 2.21 -33.11 -4.51
C GLN A 204 1.38 -31.84 -4.74
N GLN A 205 0.88 -31.23 -3.66
CA GLN A 205 0.16 -29.96 -3.75
C GLN A 205 1.03 -28.86 -4.39
N ARG A 206 2.32 -28.82 -4.05
CA ARG A 206 3.27 -27.88 -4.65
C ARG A 206 3.42 -28.08 -6.15
N VAL A 207 3.55 -29.32 -6.62
CA VAL A 207 3.64 -29.64 -8.05
C VAL A 207 2.36 -29.20 -8.81
N VAL A 208 1.20 -29.43 -8.21
CA VAL A 208 -0.08 -28.99 -8.79
C VAL A 208 -0.20 -27.48 -8.82
N TYR A 209 0.23 -26.80 -7.74
CA TYR A 209 0.27 -25.34 -7.72
C TYR A 209 1.16 -24.78 -8.82
N ASP A 210 2.37 -25.29 -8.97
CA ASP A 210 3.31 -24.86 -9.99
C ASP A 210 2.73 -25.06 -11.40
N TYR A 211 2.07 -26.21 -11.64
CA TYR A 211 1.37 -26.49 -12.89
C TYR A 211 0.26 -25.46 -13.18
N TYR A 212 -0.63 -25.20 -12.23
CA TYR A 212 -1.69 -24.21 -12.40
C TYR A 212 -1.12 -22.81 -12.59
N TYR A 213 -0.12 -22.45 -11.81
CA TYR A 213 0.52 -21.15 -11.91
C TYR A 213 1.15 -20.93 -13.29
N GLN A 214 1.90 -21.88 -13.82
CA GLN A 214 2.54 -21.74 -15.12
C GLN A 214 1.50 -21.70 -16.26
N LEU A 215 0.51 -22.59 -16.22
CA LEU A 215 -0.56 -22.62 -17.21
C LEU A 215 -1.32 -21.28 -17.25
N GLY A 216 -1.68 -20.76 -16.09
CA GLY A 216 -2.35 -19.47 -15.99
C GLY A 216 -1.45 -18.30 -16.39
N ARG A 217 -0.15 -18.35 -16.05
CA ARG A 217 0.82 -17.34 -16.45
C ARG A 217 0.98 -17.24 -17.97
N GLU A 218 0.98 -18.36 -18.66
CA GLU A 218 0.97 -18.41 -20.12
C GLU A 218 -0.33 -17.83 -20.67
N TYR A 219 -1.48 -18.23 -20.11
CA TYR A 219 -2.77 -17.69 -20.51
C TYR A 219 -2.86 -16.17 -20.37
N LEU A 220 -2.36 -15.60 -19.27
CA LEU A 220 -2.34 -14.14 -19.08
C LEU A 220 -1.50 -13.45 -20.16
N LYS A 221 -0.35 -14.03 -20.54
CA LYS A 221 0.54 -13.47 -21.58
C LYS A 221 -0.10 -13.54 -22.98
N GLU A 222 -0.85 -14.58 -23.25
CA GLU A 222 -1.54 -14.78 -24.55
C GLU A 222 -2.79 -13.91 -24.69
N ASN A 223 -3.29 -13.32 -23.60
CA ASN A 223 -4.49 -12.49 -23.57
C ASN A 223 -4.22 -11.03 -23.12
N PRO A 224 -3.30 -10.30 -23.79
CA PRO A 224 -2.93 -8.94 -23.40
C PRO A 224 -4.09 -7.93 -23.52
N GLN A 225 -5.13 -8.23 -24.32
CA GLN A 225 -6.33 -7.41 -24.42
C GLN A 225 -7.11 -7.33 -23.09
N ASN A 226 -7.02 -8.35 -22.23
CA ASN A 226 -7.71 -8.43 -20.95
C ASN A 226 -6.78 -8.05 -19.79
N PHE A 227 -5.52 -8.45 -19.86
CA PHE A 227 -4.57 -8.34 -18.75
C PHE A 227 -3.48 -7.30 -18.97
N GLY A 228 -3.36 -6.74 -20.19
CA GLY A 228 -2.24 -5.89 -20.57
C GLY A 228 -0.92 -6.67 -20.67
N GLU A 229 0.18 -5.94 -20.60
CA GLU A 229 1.52 -6.54 -20.57
C GLU A 229 1.89 -6.97 -19.13
N ILE A 230 2.63 -8.07 -19.01
CA ILE A 230 3.18 -8.51 -17.73
C ILE A 230 4.60 -7.94 -17.60
N ILE A 231 4.76 -6.96 -16.73
CA ILE A 231 6.02 -6.23 -16.55
C ILE A 231 6.51 -6.27 -15.10
N SER A 232 7.82 -6.15 -14.91
CA SER A 232 8.38 -5.84 -13.59
C SER A 232 8.32 -4.34 -13.34
N ARG A 233 7.96 -3.94 -12.12
CA ARG A 233 8.01 -2.55 -11.67
C ARG A 233 8.86 -2.44 -10.42
N PRO A 234 9.78 -1.46 -10.33
CA PRO A 234 10.47 -1.13 -9.10
C PRO A 234 9.47 -0.84 -7.98
N VAL A 235 9.82 -1.15 -6.74
CA VAL A 235 8.91 -1.04 -5.59
C VAL A 235 8.32 0.36 -5.46
N ASP A 236 9.13 1.40 -5.63
CA ASP A 236 8.71 2.80 -5.52
C ASP A 236 7.83 3.28 -6.71
N ARG A 237 7.59 2.43 -7.71
CA ARG A 237 6.74 2.69 -8.90
C ARG A 237 5.47 1.84 -8.92
N ARG A 238 5.24 1.01 -7.89
CA ARG A 238 4.02 0.22 -7.75
C ARG A 238 2.88 1.08 -7.20
N GLU A 239 1.65 0.56 -7.30
CA GLU A 239 0.44 1.21 -6.79
C GLU A 239 0.56 1.49 -5.28
N ASN A 240 -0.03 2.61 -4.84
CA ASN A 240 -0.05 2.95 -3.42
C ASN A 240 -1.33 2.40 -2.78
N TYR A 241 -1.16 1.64 -1.72
CA TYR A 241 -2.23 1.08 -0.90
C TYR A 241 -2.22 1.72 0.49
N VAL A 242 -3.37 1.70 1.13
CA VAL A 242 -3.52 2.10 2.51
C VAL A 242 -4.31 1.04 3.27
N LYS A 243 -3.76 0.55 4.39
CA LYS A 243 -4.36 -0.45 5.26
C LYS A 243 -3.95 -0.20 6.71
N ARG A 244 -4.59 -0.90 7.62
CA ARG A 244 -4.21 -0.92 9.03
C ARG A 244 -3.17 -2.01 9.28
N CYS A 245 -2.12 -1.67 10.01
CA CYS A 245 -1.12 -2.63 10.49
C CYS A 245 -1.71 -3.41 11.67
N VAL A 246 -2.07 -4.66 11.46
CA VAL A 246 -2.66 -5.53 12.48
C VAL A 246 -1.71 -6.61 12.99
N GLY A 247 -0.47 -6.64 12.47
CA GLY A 247 0.58 -7.54 12.94
C GLY A 247 1.96 -6.95 12.66
N LEU A 248 2.82 -6.98 13.67
CA LEU A 248 4.17 -6.45 13.66
C LEU A 248 5.22 -7.56 13.45
N PRO A 249 6.45 -7.22 13.01
CA PRO A 249 7.53 -8.18 12.85
C PRO A 249 7.80 -9.00 14.13
N GLY A 250 7.93 -10.31 14.00
CA GLY A 250 8.18 -11.25 15.09
C GLY A 250 6.94 -11.77 15.81
N GLN A 251 5.75 -11.21 15.53
CA GLN A 251 4.50 -11.68 16.13
C GLN A 251 3.91 -12.86 15.35
N THR A 252 3.19 -13.73 16.06
CA THR A 252 2.35 -14.77 15.46
C THR A 252 0.92 -14.30 15.40
N LEU A 253 0.38 -14.16 14.20
CA LEU A 253 -0.99 -13.73 13.95
C LEU A 253 -1.88 -14.93 13.70
N GLU A 254 -3.04 -14.93 14.34
CA GLU A 254 -4.11 -15.90 14.12
C GLU A 254 -5.47 -15.18 14.16
N ILE A 255 -6.39 -15.54 13.27
CA ILE A 255 -7.76 -15.04 13.29
C ILE A 255 -8.66 -16.21 13.67
N LYS A 256 -9.45 -16.05 14.73
CA LYS A 256 -10.45 -17.01 15.21
C LYS A 256 -11.79 -16.29 15.35
N ASP A 257 -12.79 -16.76 14.62
CA ASP A 257 -14.13 -16.20 14.66
C ASP A 257 -14.14 -14.67 14.54
N ARG A 258 -13.35 -14.14 13.55
CA ARG A 258 -13.18 -12.70 13.25
C ARG A 258 -12.25 -11.94 14.21
N ILE A 259 -11.89 -12.53 15.35
CA ILE A 259 -11.01 -11.88 16.33
C ILE A 259 -9.55 -12.16 15.97
N ILE A 260 -8.74 -11.10 15.87
CA ILE A 260 -7.30 -11.20 15.65
C ILE A 260 -6.61 -11.47 16.97
N TYR A 261 -5.80 -12.52 16.99
CA TYR A 261 -4.91 -12.86 18.11
C TYR A 261 -3.47 -12.61 17.67
N LEU A 262 -2.69 -11.97 18.53
CA LEU A 262 -1.26 -11.76 18.38
C LEU A 262 -0.56 -12.43 19.55
N ASP A 263 0.33 -13.39 19.27
CA ASP A 263 1.02 -14.21 20.25
C ASP A 263 0.03 -14.83 21.27
N GLY A 264 -1.13 -15.29 20.77
CA GLY A 264 -2.19 -15.90 21.57
C GLY A 264 -3.05 -14.94 22.36
N LYS A 265 -2.84 -13.61 22.26
CA LYS A 265 -3.63 -12.58 22.95
C LYS A 265 -4.55 -11.87 21.94
N ALA A 266 -5.83 -11.72 22.30
CA ALA A 266 -6.76 -10.98 21.45
C ALA A 266 -6.31 -9.51 21.30
N ASN A 267 -6.21 -9.05 20.05
CA ASN A 267 -5.98 -7.65 19.75
C ASN A 267 -7.28 -6.86 19.88
N LYS A 268 -7.22 -5.71 20.57
CA LYS A 268 -8.35 -4.78 20.60
C LYS A 268 -8.46 -4.08 19.25
N GLU A 269 -9.54 -4.35 18.54
CA GLU A 269 -9.82 -3.69 17.27
C GLU A 269 -10.37 -2.27 17.47
N PRO A 270 -10.14 -1.36 16.49
CA PRO A 270 -10.82 -0.07 16.45
C PRO A 270 -12.33 -0.20 16.29
N ASP A 271 -13.09 0.76 16.83
CA ASP A 271 -14.55 0.74 16.83
C ASP A 271 -15.16 0.81 15.41
N ASN A 272 -14.39 1.32 14.45
CA ASN A 272 -14.80 1.48 13.05
C ASN A 272 -14.64 0.22 12.19
N VAL A 273 -14.12 -0.86 12.74
CA VAL A 273 -14.02 -2.14 12.02
C VAL A 273 -15.43 -2.66 11.74
N GLN A 274 -15.64 -3.12 10.52
CA GLN A 274 -16.92 -3.66 10.09
C GLN A 274 -16.80 -5.01 9.42
N TYR A 275 -17.81 -5.84 9.68
CA TYR A 275 -17.99 -7.16 9.09
C TYR A 275 -19.31 -7.23 8.36
N ARG A 276 -19.46 -8.15 7.43
CA ARG A 276 -20.70 -8.36 6.69
C ARG A 276 -21.66 -9.22 7.47
N TYR A 277 -22.92 -8.80 7.48
CA TYR A 277 -24.02 -9.48 8.16
C TYR A 277 -25.23 -9.61 7.24
N LEU A 278 -25.95 -10.73 7.40
CA LEU A 278 -27.29 -10.92 6.85
C LEU A 278 -28.31 -10.32 7.83
N VAL A 279 -28.95 -9.25 7.39
CA VAL A 279 -29.97 -8.53 8.20
C VAL A 279 -31.34 -8.82 7.63
N LYS A 280 -32.16 -9.58 8.34
CA LYS A 280 -33.57 -9.83 8.00
C LYS A 280 -34.45 -8.75 8.61
N THR A 281 -35.33 -8.17 7.80
CA THR A 281 -36.21 -7.07 8.22
C THR A 281 -37.68 -7.35 7.96
N LYS A 282 -38.56 -6.72 8.72
CA LYS A 282 -40.02 -6.72 8.53
C LYS A 282 -40.47 -5.69 7.51
N ARG A 283 -39.69 -4.63 7.34
CA ARG A 283 -39.89 -3.50 6.41
C ARG A 283 -38.55 -2.89 6.07
N PRO A 284 -38.43 -2.10 4.98
CA PRO A 284 -37.19 -1.43 4.62
C PRO A 284 -36.63 -0.58 5.77
N ILE A 285 -35.29 -0.54 5.86
CA ILE A 285 -34.58 0.32 6.82
C ILE A 285 -34.76 1.77 6.35
N PRO A 286 -35.29 2.67 7.20
CA PRO A 286 -35.44 4.07 6.82
C PRO A 286 -34.08 4.76 6.63
N ASP A 287 -34.00 5.69 5.67
CA ASP A 287 -32.78 6.45 5.37
C ASP A 287 -32.24 7.20 6.59
N ASP A 288 -33.12 7.78 7.40
CA ASP A 288 -32.75 8.50 8.62
C ASP A 288 -32.06 7.59 9.65
N LEU A 289 -32.59 6.37 9.84
CA LEU A 289 -31.99 5.38 10.73
C LEU A 289 -30.62 4.91 10.18
N ALA A 290 -30.55 4.63 8.89
CA ALA A 290 -29.30 4.24 8.26
C ALA A 290 -28.23 5.34 8.44
N HIS A 291 -28.60 6.59 8.21
CA HIS A 291 -27.71 7.74 8.40
C HIS A 291 -27.26 7.90 9.86
N GLU A 292 -28.19 7.78 10.84
CA GLU A 292 -27.88 7.83 12.27
C GLU A 292 -26.85 6.74 12.68
N LEU A 293 -27.01 5.55 12.13
CA LEU A 293 -26.12 4.41 12.38
C LEU A 293 -24.85 4.41 11.52
N GLY A 294 -24.70 5.41 10.64
CA GLY A 294 -23.57 5.53 9.75
C GLY A 294 -23.54 4.48 8.63
N ILE A 295 -24.66 3.89 8.27
CA ILE A 295 -24.78 2.93 7.17
C ILE A 295 -24.95 3.73 5.87
N SER A 296 -24.07 3.52 4.88
CA SER A 296 -24.15 4.21 3.60
C SER A 296 -25.24 3.63 2.70
N LYS A 297 -25.74 4.43 1.75
CA LYS A 297 -26.66 3.93 0.72
C LYS A 297 -26.01 2.85 -0.14
N GLU A 298 -24.73 2.99 -0.43
CA GLU A 298 -23.95 2.01 -1.17
C GLU A 298 -23.88 0.66 -0.45
N ASP A 299 -23.63 0.66 0.87
CA ASP A 299 -23.65 -0.55 1.70
C ASP A 299 -24.99 -1.27 1.66
N MET A 300 -26.12 -0.53 1.65
CA MET A 300 -27.44 -1.11 1.55
C MET A 300 -27.84 -1.61 0.17
N MET A 301 -27.40 -0.93 -0.90
CA MET A 301 -27.75 -1.27 -2.28
C MET A 301 -26.93 -2.41 -2.86
N MET A 302 -25.66 -2.48 -2.50
CA MET A 302 -24.67 -3.37 -3.12
C MET A 302 -24.98 -4.86 -2.91
N TYR A 303 -25.73 -5.22 -1.85
CA TYR A 303 -25.97 -6.61 -1.43
C TYR A 303 -27.44 -6.95 -1.20
N TYR A 304 -28.32 -6.18 -1.82
CA TYR A 304 -29.75 -6.40 -1.71
C TYR A 304 -30.16 -7.66 -2.48
N THR A 305 -30.60 -8.69 -1.77
CA THR A 305 -30.98 -9.97 -2.34
C THR A 305 -32.49 -10.17 -2.40
N ASP A 306 -33.25 -9.55 -1.47
CA ASP A 306 -34.67 -9.61 -1.34
C ASP A 306 -35.17 -8.37 -0.58
N ALA A 307 -36.39 -7.95 -0.77
CA ALA A 307 -37.02 -6.81 -0.09
C ALA A 307 -36.98 -6.87 1.45
N SER A 308 -36.68 -8.04 2.01
CA SER A 308 -36.61 -8.31 3.45
C SER A 308 -35.24 -8.73 3.97
N VAL A 309 -34.22 -8.90 3.09
CA VAL A 309 -32.91 -9.38 3.49
C VAL A 309 -31.81 -8.49 2.88
N TYR A 310 -30.95 -7.96 3.73
CA TYR A 310 -29.76 -7.21 3.35
C TYR A 310 -28.51 -8.02 3.68
N ASN A 311 -27.52 -8.02 2.80
CA ASN A 311 -26.17 -8.51 3.09
C ASN A 311 -25.23 -7.31 3.08
N MET A 312 -25.00 -6.70 4.23
CA MET A 312 -24.31 -5.42 4.33
C MET A 312 -23.24 -5.39 5.43
N PRO A 313 -22.19 -4.55 5.27
CA PRO A 313 -21.18 -4.35 6.29
C PRO A 313 -21.73 -3.49 7.44
N LEU A 314 -21.47 -3.91 8.66
CA LEU A 314 -21.87 -3.18 9.87
C LEU A 314 -20.69 -3.12 10.86
N THR A 315 -20.54 -1.98 11.52
CA THR A 315 -19.78 -1.88 12.77
C THR A 315 -20.58 -2.50 13.91
N GLU A 316 -19.94 -2.86 15.03
CA GLU A 316 -20.66 -3.36 16.20
C GLU A 316 -21.68 -2.33 16.73
N LYS A 317 -21.38 -1.02 16.64
CA LYS A 317 -22.32 0.06 16.98
C LYS A 317 -23.57 0.03 16.09
N ALA A 318 -23.39 -0.05 14.78
CA ALA A 318 -24.49 -0.10 13.83
C ALA A 318 -25.34 -1.36 14.02
N LYS A 319 -24.71 -2.50 14.21
CA LYS A 319 -25.36 -3.78 14.52
C LYS A 319 -26.20 -3.72 15.79
N ALA A 320 -25.64 -3.18 16.87
CA ALA A 320 -26.38 -3.00 18.13
C ALA A 320 -27.57 -2.04 17.97
N GLY A 321 -27.38 -0.93 17.24
CA GLY A 321 -28.44 0.03 16.94
C GLY A 321 -29.58 -0.58 16.12
N LEU A 322 -29.28 -1.40 15.12
CA LEU A 322 -30.29 -2.12 14.34
C LEU A 322 -31.03 -3.17 15.19
N LEU A 323 -30.31 -3.95 16.03
CA LEU A 323 -30.93 -4.94 16.92
C LEU A 323 -31.89 -4.33 17.94
N ALA A 324 -31.66 -3.07 18.33
CA ALA A 324 -32.61 -2.34 19.19
C ALA A 324 -33.95 -2.02 18.50
N ARG A 325 -33.99 -2.01 17.16
CA ARG A 325 -35.16 -1.67 16.35
C ARG A 325 -35.97 -2.93 15.99
N LYS A 326 -36.58 -3.58 16.99
CA LYS A 326 -37.41 -4.79 16.83
C LYS A 326 -38.66 -4.58 15.95
N ASP A 327 -39.06 -3.33 15.74
CA ASP A 327 -40.11 -2.93 14.79
C ASP A 327 -39.68 -3.06 13.33
N ILE A 328 -38.38 -3.05 13.05
CA ILE A 328 -37.77 -3.14 11.71
C ILE A 328 -37.05 -4.47 11.54
N VAL A 329 -36.16 -4.83 12.46
CA VAL A 329 -35.22 -5.95 12.33
C VAL A 329 -35.77 -7.21 12.96
N VAL A 330 -35.71 -8.33 12.22
CA VAL A 330 -36.09 -9.68 12.69
C VAL A 330 -34.87 -10.37 13.29
N SER A 331 -33.78 -10.46 12.52
CA SER A 331 -32.49 -11.07 12.94
C SER A 331 -31.31 -10.44 12.25
N ILE A 332 -30.13 -10.53 12.88
CA ILE A 332 -28.82 -10.22 12.27
C ILE A 332 -27.93 -11.44 12.50
N GLU A 333 -27.53 -12.05 11.41
CA GLU A 333 -26.69 -13.25 11.40
C GLU A 333 -25.36 -12.94 10.70
N ASN A 334 -24.28 -13.63 11.08
CA ASN A 334 -23.03 -13.52 10.37
C ASN A 334 -23.23 -14.03 8.92
N THR A 335 -22.75 -13.26 7.93
CA THR A 335 -22.60 -13.83 6.58
C THR A 335 -21.64 -15.00 6.67
N PRO A 336 -21.94 -16.16 6.04
CA PRO A 336 -21.00 -17.26 6.01
C PRO A 336 -19.64 -16.81 5.53
N ALA A 337 -18.59 -17.27 6.21
CA ALA A 337 -17.22 -16.96 5.83
C ALA A 337 -16.96 -17.56 4.43
N ASP A 338 -16.43 -16.74 3.54
CA ASP A 338 -15.99 -17.18 2.23
C ASP A 338 -14.58 -17.78 2.37
N ASP A 339 -14.31 -18.94 1.75
CA ASP A 339 -12.95 -19.44 1.54
C ASP A 339 -12.20 -18.57 0.54
N ALA A 340 -12.94 -17.64 -0.11
CA ALA A 340 -12.51 -16.64 -1.06
C ALA A 340 -11.63 -17.18 -2.21
N GLY A 341 -11.57 -18.50 -2.39
CA GLY A 341 -10.91 -19.17 -3.52
C GLY A 341 -9.47 -18.76 -3.80
N GLY A 342 -8.75 -18.26 -2.79
CA GLY A 342 -7.43 -17.69 -3.04
C GLY A 342 -6.82 -16.92 -1.89
N LEU A 343 -6.93 -17.44 -0.65
CA LEU A 343 -6.20 -16.90 0.49
C LEU A 343 -4.69 -17.22 0.38
N TYR A 344 -3.87 -16.32 0.89
CA TYR A 344 -2.43 -16.53 0.99
C TYR A 344 -2.08 -17.56 2.08
N PRO A 345 -1.16 -18.48 1.86
CA PRO A 345 -0.49 -18.77 0.58
C PRO A 345 -1.32 -19.72 -0.29
N LEU A 346 -1.35 -19.45 -1.60
CA LEU A 346 -2.16 -20.20 -2.57
C LEU A 346 -1.74 -21.70 -2.70
N ASN A 347 -0.47 -21.98 -2.46
CA ASN A 347 0.14 -23.31 -2.58
C ASN A 347 0.14 -24.11 -1.26
N MET A 348 -0.71 -23.71 -0.32
CA MET A 348 -0.94 -24.43 0.93
C MET A 348 -2.43 -24.75 1.05
N TYR A 349 -2.78 -26.03 0.97
CA TYR A 349 -4.15 -26.41 1.19
C TYR A 349 -4.47 -26.43 2.71
N LYS A 350 -5.23 -25.45 3.14
CA LYS A 350 -5.74 -25.30 4.51
C LYS A 350 -7.19 -24.87 4.45
N ASN A 351 -7.99 -25.28 5.42
CA ASN A 351 -9.39 -24.84 5.56
C ASN A 351 -9.48 -23.44 6.17
N TRP A 352 -8.62 -22.54 5.73
CA TRP A 352 -8.65 -21.15 6.16
C TRP A 352 -9.75 -20.40 5.44
N THR A 353 -10.37 -19.48 6.19
CA THR A 353 -11.35 -18.53 5.68
C THR A 353 -10.91 -17.12 6.05
N THR A 354 -11.61 -16.11 5.55
CA THR A 354 -11.36 -14.72 5.95
C THR A 354 -11.58 -14.47 7.44
N ASP A 355 -12.39 -15.31 8.09
CA ASP A 355 -12.78 -15.20 9.50
C ASP A 355 -12.01 -16.16 10.43
N ASN A 356 -11.37 -17.19 9.85
CA ASN A 356 -10.53 -18.17 10.56
C ASN A 356 -9.27 -18.44 9.76
N TYR A 357 -8.13 -17.85 10.17
CA TYR A 357 -6.90 -17.78 9.41
C TYR A 357 -5.66 -17.95 10.31
N GLY A 358 -4.66 -18.64 9.83
CA GLY A 358 -3.40 -18.82 10.55
C GLY A 358 -3.37 -20.06 11.43
N PRO A 359 -2.43 -20.17 12.40
CA PRO A 359 -1.46 -19.13 12.78
C PRO A 359 -0.35 -18.90 11.73
N VAL A 360 0.12 -17.66 11.61
CA VAL A 360 1.22 -17.25 10.73
C VAL A 360 2.20 -16.36 11.51
N TRP A 361 3.48 -16.78 11.58
CA TRP A 361 4.52 -15.94 12.15
C TRP A 361 4.98 -14.88 11.14
N ILE A 362 5.02 -13.62 11.56
CA ILE A 362 5.40 -12.48 10.72
C ILE A 362 6.92 -12.32 10.76
N PRO A 363 7.61 -12.41 9.60
CA PRO A 363 9.06 -12.36 9.59
C PRO A 363 9.63 -11.06 10.15
N LYS A 364 10.75 -11.19 10.89
CA LYS A 364 11.45 -10.07 11.49
C LYS A 364 12.93 -10.10 11.12
N LYS A 365 13.46 -8.96 10.83
CA LYS A 365 14.87 -8.76 10.47
C LYS A 365 15.80 -9.34 11.51
N GLY A 366 16.75 -10.18 11.06
CA GLY A 366 17.73 -10.85 11.89
C GLY A 366 17.21 -12.07 12.64
N GLU A 367 15.90 -12.38 12.57
CA GLU A 367 15.35 -13.59 13.16
C GLU A 367 15.30 -14.72 12.14
N THR A 368 15.49 -15.95 12.63
CA THR A 368 15.57 -17.17 11.83
C THR A 368 14.30 -17.99 11.99
N VAL A 369 13.73 -18.45 10.88
CA VAL A 369 12.62 -19.41 10.86
C VAL A 369 13.12 -20.78 10.44
N LYS A 370 12.63 -21.83 11.10
CA LYS A 370 12.82 -23.19 10.62
C LYS A 370 11.86 -23.46 9.47
N LEU A 371 12.39 -23.90 8.34
CA LEU A 371 11.65 -24.21 7.13
C LEU A 371 11.33 -25.69 7.04
N THR A 372 10.12 -26.01 6.66
CA THR A 372 9.63 -27.33 6.28
C THR A 372 8.86 -27.22 4.97
N ILE A 373 8.66 -28.33 4.26
CA ILE A 373 7.83 -28.30 3.05
C ILE A 373 6.41 -27.81 3.34
N GLU A 374 5.89 -28.05 4.54
CA GLU A 374 4.56 -27.63 4.95
C GLU A 374 4.44 -26.13 5.17
N ASN A 375 5.45 -25.47 5.77
CA ASN A 375 5.41 -24.03 6.04
C ASN A 375 6.10 -23.18 4.98
N LEU A 376 6.86 -23.78 4.08
CA LEU A 376 7.57 -23.08 3.00
C LEU A 376 6.65 -22.17 2.17
N PRO A 377 5.42 -22.57 1.81
CA PRO A 377 4.51 -21.71 1.06
C PRO A 377 4.29 -20.33 1.69
N VAL A 378 4.28 -20.24 3.02
CA VAL A 378 4.12 -18.98 3.76
C VAL A 378 5.32 -18.05 3.57
N TYR A 379 6.54 -18.61 3.49
CA TYR A 379 7.78 -17.82 3.48
C TYR A 379 8.46 -17.74 2.11
N GLU A 380 7.98 -18.50 1.14
CA GLU A 380 8.58 -18.58 -0.19
C GLU A 380 8.64 -17.22 -0.90
N ARG A 381 7.53 -16.50 -0.94
CA ARG A 381 7.48 -15.17 -1.57
C ARG A 381 8.41 -14.16 -0.87
N PRO A 382 8.41 -14.01 0.46
CA PRO A 382 9.42 -13.24 1.18
C PRO A 382 10.86 -13.60 0.83
N ILE A 383 11.22 -14.87 0.86
CA ILE A 383 12.59 -15.34 0.65
C ILE A 383 13.03 -15.16 -0.81
N HIS A 384 12.21 -15.63 -1.74
CA HIS A 384 12.56 -15.65 -3.16
C HIS A 384 12.40 -14.27 -3.80
N VAL A 385 11.23 -13.65 -3.64
CA VAL A 385 10.86 -12.46 -4.42
C VAL A 385 11.32 -11.18 -3.75
N TYR A 386 11.07 -11.02 -2.43
CA TYR A 386 11.38 -9.77 -1.75
C TYR A 386 12.83 -9.67 -1.29
N GLU A 387 13.46 -10.79 -0.96
CA GLU A 387 14.87 -10.81 -0.55
C GLU A 387 15.82 -11.33 -1.64
N GLY A 388 15.28 -11.65 -2.83
CA GLY A 388 16.05 -11.92 -4.05
C GLY A 388 16.89 -13.21 -4.02
N ASN A 389 16.44 -14.22 -3.27
CA ASN A 389 17.16 -15.49 -3.21
C ASN A 389 16.63 -16.48 -4.26
N GLU A 390 17.51 -17.32 -4.80
CA GLU A 390 17.09 -18.50 -5.54
C GLU A 390 16.54 -19.54 -4.56
N LEU A 391 15.32 -20.05 -4.80
CA LEU A 391 14.69 -21.06 -3.97
C LEU A 391 14.26 -22.23 -4.84
N ALA A 392 14.62 -23.44 -4.43
CA ALA A 392 14.23 -24.67 -5.11
C ALA A 392 13.89 -25.75 -4.09
N VAL A 393 12.97 -26.63 -4.46
CA VAL A 393 12.67 -27.87 -3.71
C VAL A 393 13.01 -29.07 -4.61
N LYS A 394 13.85 -29.97 -4.12
CA LYS A 394 14.25 -31.20 -4.82
C LYS A 394 14.27 -32.36 -3.83
N ASP A 395 13.61 -33.44 -4.19
CA ASP A 395 13.55 -34.68 -3.37
C ASP A 395 13.13 -34.41 -1.90
N GLY A 396 12.14 -33.51 -1.71
CA GLY A 396 11.65 -33.14 -0.37
C GLY A 396 12.59 -32.25 0.45
N LYS A 397 13.67 -31.74 -0.16
CA LYS A 397 14.66 -30.85 0.49
C LYS A 397 14.60 -29.43 -0.08
N ILE A 398 14.82 -28.46 0.79
CA ILE A 398 14.82 -27.05 0.45
C ILE A 398 16.24 -26.59 0.15
N TYR A 399 16.39 -25.87 -0.95
CA TYR A 399 17.66 -25.25 -1.38
C TYR A 399 17.48 -23.75 -1.52
N ILE A 400 18.35 -22.98 -0.85
CA ILE A 400 18.41 -21.51 -1.00
C ILE A 400 19.79 -21.15 -1.52
N ASN A 401 19.83 -20.44 -2.67
CA ASN A 401 21.07 -20.08 -3.38
C ASN A 401 21.98 -21.31 -3.64
N GLY A 402 21.36 -22.43 -4.00
CA GLY A 402 22.06 -23.70 -4.30
C GLY A 402 22.51 -24.51 -3.09
N LYS A 403 22.31 -24.01 -1.85
CA LYS A 403 22.69 -24.70 -0.62
C LYS A 403 21.45 -25.34 0.03
N GLU A 404 21.53 -26.63 0.39
CA GLU A 404 20.52 -27.31 1.20
C GLU A 404 20.44 -26.65 2.58
N THR A 405 19.22 -26.30 3.02
CA THR A 405 18.97 -25.68 4.32
C THR A 405 17.54 -25.96 4.78
N ASP A 406 17.36 -26.04 6.10
CA ASP A 406 16.06 -26.13 6.77
C ASP A 406 15.75 -24.87 7.61
N GLU A 407 16.49 -23.78 7.37
CA GLU A 407 16.30 -22.51 8.06
C GLU A 407 16.60 -21.32 7.17
N TYR A 408 16.00 -20.16 7.50
CA TYR A 408 16.28 -18.91 6.83
C TYR A 408 16.24 -17.73 7.80
N THR A 409 17.24 -16.85 7.72
CA THR A 409 17.32 -15.59 8.50
C THR A 409 16.90 -14.43 7.63
N PHE A 410 15.83 -13.73 8.03
CA PHE A 410 15.27 -12.61 7.25
C PHE A 410 16.15 -11.37 7.30
N LYS A 411 16.23 -10.65 6.16
CA LYS A 411 17.03 -9.42 5.99
C LYS A 411 16.20 -8.16 6.21
N MET A 412 14.86 -8.26 6.17
CA MET A 412 13.90 -7.17 6.32
C MET A 412 12.85 -7.50 7.36
N ASP A 413 12.22 -6.45 7.90
CA ASP A 413 10.98 -6.53 8.67
C ASP A 413 9.77 -6.67 7.74
N TYR A 414 8.76 -7.40 8.21
CA TYR A 414 7.51 -7.60 7.49
C TYR A 414 6.33 -7.24 8.38
N TYR A 415 5.23 -6.85 7.74
CA TYR A 415 4.01 -6.41 8.41
C TYR A 415 2.81 -7.16 7.87
N TRP A 416 1.77 -7.29 8.70
CA TRP A 416 0.47 -7.82 8.26
C TRP A 416 -0.54 -6.68 8.24
N MET A 417 -1.08 -6.40 7.06
CA MET A 417 -1.93 -5.25 6.78
C MET A 417 -3.34 -5.71 6.45
N MET A 418 -4.36 -5.17 7.15
CA MET A 418 -5.76 -5.46 6.87
C MET A 418 -6.58 -4.20 6.72
N GLY A 419 -7.65 -4.28 5.92
CA GLY A 419 -8.65 -3.20 5.84
C GLY A 419 -9.63 -3.27 7.01
N ASP A 420 -10.18 -2.13 7.40
CA ASP A 420 -11.18 -2.05 8.47
C ASP A 420 -12.55 -2.59 7.99
N ASN A 421 -12.83 -2.49 6.68
CA ASN A 421 -13.96 -3.17 6.05
C ASN A 421 -13.57 -4.62 5.71
N ARG A 422 -13.57 -5.49 6.73
CA ARG A 422 -12.97 -6.82 6.74
C ARG A 422 -13.37 -7.73 5.58
N HIS A 423 -14.64 -7.74 5.19
CA HIS A 423 -15.14 -8.57 4.09
C HIS A 423 -15.19 -7.84 2.74
N ASN A 424 -14.75 -6.58 2.69
CA ASN A 424 -14.66 -5.79 1.48
C ASN A 424 -13.25 -5.17 1.33
N SER A 425 -12.24 -5.97 1.63
CA SER A 425 -10.84 -5.55 1.56
C SER A 425 -9.99 -6.66 0.97
N ALA A 426 -9.33 -6.37 -0.16
CA ALA A 426 -8.16 -7.10 -0.57
C ALA A 426 -7.00 -6.63 0.32
N ASP A 427 -6.39 -7.57 1.09
CA ASP A 427 -5.36 -7.27 2.09
C ASP A 427 -4.41 -8.46 2.32
N SER A 428 -3.61 -8.46 3.38
CA SER A 428 -2.59 -9.48 3.62
C SER A 428 -3.14 -10.91 3.67
N ARG A 429 -4.42 -11.11 3.94
CA ARG A 429 -5.04 -12.44 3.83
C ARG A 429 -5.01 -13.00 2.41
N PHE A 430 -4.85 -12.13 1.40
CA PHE A 430 -4.86 -12.49 -0.02
C PHE A 430 -3.48 -12.41 -0.68
N TRP A 431 -2.64 -11.42 -0.31
CA TRP A 431 -1.31 -11.25 -0.92
C TRP A 431 -0.14 -11.53 0.03
N GLY A 432 -0.41 -11.77 1.33
CA GLY A 432 0.62 -12.07 2.32
C GLY A 432 1.26 -10.83 2.94
N PHE A 433 2.53 -10.95 3.26
CA PHE A 433 3.31 -9.94 3.98
C PHE A 433 3.59 -8.69 3.17
N VAL A 434 3.68 -7.55 3.88
CA VAL A 434 4.18 -6.29 3.34
C VAL A 434 5.60 -6.05 3.87
N PRO A 435 6.63 -6.07 3.01
CA PRO A 435 8.02 -5.84 3.44
C PRO A 435 8.25 -4.38 3.85
N GLU A 436 9.26 -4.14 4.69
CA GLU A 436 9.60 -2.78 5.15
C GLU A 436 9.95 -1.82 4.02
N ASP A 437 10.54 -2.30 2.93
CA ASP A 437 10.91 -1.50 1.77
C ASP A 437 9.70 -1.01 0.96
N HIS A 438 8.52 -1.58 1.17
CA HIS A 438 7.25 -1.13 0.58
C HIS A 438 6.57 -0.02 1.39
N VAL A 439 6.88 0.15 2.68
CA VAL A 439 6.26 1.16 3.54
C VAL A 439 6.61 2.57 3.06
N VAL A 440 5.60 3.40 2.78
CA VAL A 440 5.73 4.79 2.30
C VAL A 440 5.67 5.80 3.43
N GLY A 441 4.64 5.74 4.28
CA GLY A 441 4.47 6.71 5.36
C GLY A 441 3.17 6.55 6.14
N LYS A 442 2.96 7.47 7.09
CA LYS A 442 1.78 7.52 7.96
C LYS A 442 0.86 8.67 7.56
N PRO A 443 -0.43 8.43 7.30
CA PRO A 443 -1.42 9.49 7.18
C PRO A 443 -1.54 10.24 8.52
N ILE A 444 -1.40 11.56 8.48
CA ILE A 444 -1.46 12.37 9.70
C ILE A 444 -2.85 12.98 9.88
N PHE A 445 -3.37 13.62 8.82
CA PHE A 445 -4.69 14.24 8.84
C PHE A 445 -5.36 14.25 7.46
N ILE A 446 -6.67 14.40 7.48
CA ILE A 446 -7.51 14.61 6.30
C ILE A 446 -7.58 16.12 6.05
N TRP A 447 -7.02 16.60 4.93
CA TRP A 447 -7.04 18.03 4.63
C TRP A 447 -8.24 18.44 3.76
N LEU A 448 -8.84 17.50 3.02
CA LEU A 448 -10.06 17.67 2.24
C LEU A 448 -10.83 16.34 2.21
N SER A 449 -12.16 16.39 2.24
CA SER A 449 -13.02 15.24 2.09
C SER A 449 -14.18 15.58 1.16
N LEU A 450 -14.28 14.83 0.06
CA LEU A 450 -15.31 15.03 -0.97
C LEU A 450 -16.23 13.80 -1.03
N ASP A 451 -17.52 14.05 -0.95
CA ASP A 451 -18.53 13.02 -1.18
C ASP A 451 -18.79 12.89 -2.68
N ASN A 452 -18.49 11.72 -3.24
CA ASN A 452 -18.66 11.49 -4.68
C ASN A 452 -20.14 11.36 -5.08
N ASP A 453 -21.01 11.05 -4.14
CA ASP A 453 -22.46 10.86 -4.38
C ASP A 453 -23.25 12.16 -4.29
N ARG A 454 -22.58 13.28 -3.93
CA ARG A 454 -23.22 14.60 -3.73
C ARG A 454 -22.70 15.66 -4.69
N GLY A 455 -23.61 16.57 -5.08
CA GLY A 455 -23.26 17.75 -5.87
C GLY A 455 -22.62 18.88 -5.03
N TRP A 456 -21.99 19.83 -5.70
CA TRP A 456 -21.34 20.97 -5.02
C TRP A 456 -22.29 21.81 -4.15
N LEU A 457 -23.58 21.89 -4.51
CA LEU A 457 -24.60 22.60 -3.75
C LEU A 457 -25.36 21.72 -2.76
N ASP A 458 -25.06 20.41 -2.75
CA ASP A 458 -25.77 19.40 -1.95
C ASP A 458 -24.81 18.66 -1.00
N GLY A 459 -23.84 19.34 -0.44
CA GLY A 459 -22.96 18.78 0.57
C GLY A 459 -21.78 17.96 0.04
N LYS A 460 -21.27 18.30 -1.14
CA LYS A 460 -20.05 17.70 -1.73
C LYS A 460 -18.86 17.68 -0.77
N ILE A 461 -18.71 18.72 0.05
CA ILE A 461 -17.61 18.81 1.01
C ILE A 461 -18.10 18.31 2.37
N ARG A 462 -17.42 17.29 2.90
CA ARG A 462 -17.64 16.79 4.26
C ARG A 462 -16.86 17.64 5.25
N TRP A 463 -17.45 18.80 5.64
CA TRP A 463 -16.81 19.82 6.49
C TRP A 463 -16.35 19.28 7.84
N ASN A 464 -17.06 18.32 8.41
CA ASN A 464 -16.74 17.69 9.69
C ASN A 464 -15.47 16.80 9.66
N ARG A 465 -14.94 16.50 8.46
CA ARG A 465 -13.73 15.70 8.29
C ARG A 465 -12.50 16.54 7.98
N LEU A 466 -12.66 17.84 7.71
CA LEU A 466 -11.54 18.74 7.41
C LEU A 466 -10.61 18.85 8.64
N PHE A 467 -9.30 18.69 8.38
CA PHE A 467 -8.23 18.74 9.39
C PHE A 467 -8.39 17.74 10.54
N THR A 468 -9.16 16.68 10.33
CA THR A 468 -9.26 15.58 11.29
C THR A 468 -7.97 14.77 11.31
N PHE A 469 -7.34 14.64 12.48
CA PHE A 469 -6.17 13.77 12.66
C PHE A 469 -6.57 12.31 12.57
N VAL A 470 -5.82 11.53 11.78
CA VAL A 470 -6.13 10.11 11.53
C VAL A 470 -6.03 9.28 12.81
N ASP A 471 -5.09 9.57 13.69
CA ASP A 471 -4.93 8.87 14.97
C ASP A 471 -6.12 9.05 15.93
N ASN A 472 -6.96 10.07 15.71
CA ASN A 472 -8.20 10.31 16.49
C ASN A 472 -9.41 9.57 15.93
N ILE A 473 -9.30 8.94 14.76
CA ILE A 473 -10.37 8.15 14.14
C ILE A 473 -10.30 6.72 14.70
N LYS A 474 -11.18 6.44 15.64
CA LYS A 474 -11.23 5.15 16.34
C LYS A 474 -12.44 4.35 15.91
#